data_aa529c9a1095339ae898efb1385a7a0a
#
_entry.id   aa529c9a1095339ae898efb1385a7a0a
#
_cell.length_a   1.000
_cell.length_b   1.000
_cell.length_c   1.000
_cell.angle_alpha   90.00
_cell.angle_beta   90.00
_cell.angle_gamma   90.00
#
_symmetry.space_group_name_H-M   'P 1'
#
loop_
_entity.id
_entity.type
_entity.pdbx_description
1 polymer ?
#
loop_
_entity_poly.entity_id
_entity_poly.type
_entity_poly.pdbx_seq_one_letter_code
_entity_poly.pdbx_strand_id
1 'polypeptide(L)'
;LFPELLNLYGDGGNVIALTRRLQWRGLPVEVREIGMGDAMDFSQADIVFIGGGADREQMIVKDAMVARKSELSAYVADGGVLLAVCGGYQFLGHSYAMDDVVVEGLGVIDMETVRGEGRLIGNAVIQSDICDAPIVGFENHGGRTTLGPDAKPLGRVLGKTFGNNGEDGFEGVHQGNLIGTYLHGPLLPKNPQVADYLIAQAYERRGDALELAPLDDAIELEANRVMAKRLGV
;
A
#
# COMPACT_ATOMS: atom_id res chain seq x y z
N LEU A 1 8.43 7.39 -0.80
CA LEU A 1 9.84 7.10 -1.12
C LEU A 1 10.02 6.93 -2.62
N PHE A 2 11.10 7.46 -3.19
CA PHE A 2 11.51 7.32 -4.61
C PHE A 2 10.42 7.65 -5.62
N PRO A 3 9.74 8.81 -5.52
CA PRO A 3 8.57 9.13 -6.34
C PRO A 3 8.88 9.21 -7.84
N GLU A 4 10.15 9.47 -8.20
CA GLU A 4 10.63 9.49 -9.58
C GLU A 4 10.70 8.10 -10.23
N LEU A 5 10.75 7.03 -9.43
CA LEU A 5 10.90 5.64 -9.89
C LEU A 5 9.69 4.77 -9.49
N LEU A 6 9.13 4.99 -8.31
CA LEU A 6 8.03 4.20 -7.75
C LEU A 6 6.69 4.96 -7.82
N ASN A 7 6.18 5.17 -9.03
CA ASN A 7 4.93 5.89 -9.30
C ASN A 7 4.11 5.25 -10.43
N LEU A 8 4.15 3.92 -10.50
CA LEU A 8 3.45 3.16 -11.53
C LEU A 8 1.93 3.35 -11.40
N TYR A 9 1.23 3.48 -12.53
CA TYR A 9 -0.22 3.70 -12.59
C TYR A 9 -0.73 4.91 -11.80
N GLY A 10 0.14 5.90 -11.55
CA GLY A 10 -0.24 7.13 -10.86
C GLY A 10 -0.35 6.96 -9.34
N ASP A 11 0.41 6.06 -8.74
CA ASP A 11 0.40 5.80 -7.30
C ASP A 11 0.65 7.04 -6.43
N GLY A 12 1.34 8.05 -6.96
CA GLY A 12 1.43 9.38 -6.32
C GLY A 12 0.09 10.04 -6.02
N GLY A 13 -0.99 9.62 -6.70
CA GLY A 13 -2.35 10.04 -6.38
C GLY A 13 -2.80 9.64 -4.97
N ASN A 14 -2.18 8.63 -4.34
CA ASN A 14 -2.42 8.29 -2.93
C ASN A 14 -1.91 9.41 -2.01
N VAL A 15 -0.73 9.96 -2.28
CA VAL A 15 -0.17 11.09 -1.53
C VAL A 15 -1.03 12.34 -1.70
N ILE A 16 -1.52 12.59 -2.92
CA ILE A 16 -2.44 13.70 -3.20
C ILE A 16 -3.75 13.53 -2.41
N ALA A 17 -4.33 12.34 -2.38
CA ALA A 17 -5.56 12.05 -1.63
C ALA A 17 -5.37 12.33 -0.13
N LEU A 18 -4.33 11.79 0.49
CA LEU A 18 -4.00 12.04 1.91
C LEU A 18 -3.83 13.54 2.18
N THR A 19 -3.04 14.22 1.35
CA THR A 19 -2.78 15.66 1.47
C THR A 19 -4.06 16.47 1.39
N ARG A 20 -4.92 16.20 0.39
CA ARG A 20 -6.18 16.94 0.22
C ARG A 20 -7.15 16.69 1.36
N ARG A 21 -7.29 15.45 1.83
CA ARG A 21 -8.18 15.11 2.94
C ARG A 21 -7.76 15.81 4.24
N LEU A 22 -6.47 15.95 4.49
CA LEU A 22 -5.96 16.75 5.61
C LEU A 22 -6.26 18.24 5.42
N GLN A 23 -5.94 18.81 4.24
CA GLN A 23 -6.20 20.23 3.92
C GLN A 23 -7.68 20.59 4.02
N TRP A 24 -8.59 19.75 3.52
CA TRP A 24 -10.03 19.98 3.61
C TRP A 24 -10.54 20.01 5.05
N ARG A 25 -9.83 19.36 5.97
CA ARG A 25 -10.11 19.41 7.41
C ARG A 25 -9.37 20.55 8.14
N GLY A 26 -8.61 21.38 7.42
CA GLY A 26 -7.80 22.43 8.04
C GLY A 26 -6.62 21.90 8.86
N LEU A 27 -6.22 20.64 8.64
CA LEU A 27 -5.12 20.00 9.35
C LEU A 27 -3.79 20.28 8.60
N PRO A 28 -2.70 20.53 9.34
CA PRO A 28 -1.40 20.76 8.72
C PRO A 28 -0.88 19.50 8.05
N VAL A 29 -0.23 19.67 6.90
CA VAL A 29 0.42 18.59 6.16
C VAL A 29 1.65 19.09 5.46
N GLU A 30 2.74 18.36 5.58
CA GLU A 30 3.98 18.52 4.83
C GLU A 30 4.27 17.23 4.08
N VAL A 31 4.53 17.32 2.78
CA VAL A 31 4.95 16.18 1.96
C VAL A 31 6.43 16.31 1.68
N ARG A 32 7.19 15.29 2.04
CA ARG A 32 8.61 15.18 1.75
C ARG A 32 8.84 14.06 0.74
N GLU A 33 9.36 14.41 -0.40
CA GLU A 33 9.82 13.46 -1.40
C GLU A 33 11.25 13.04 -1.07
N ILE A 34 11.49 11.74 -0.97
CA ILE A 34 12.80 11.17 -0.64
C ILE A 34 13.29 10.37 -1.83
N GLY A 35 14.25 10.90 -2.55
CA GLY A 35 14.89 10.27 -3.71
C GLY A 35 16.06 9.35 -3.35
N MET A 36 16.79 8.91 -4.36
CA MET A 36 17.84 7.90 -4.23
C MET A 36 19.02 8.33 -3.33
N GLY A 37 19.39 9.60 -3.35
CA GLY A 37 20.54 10.14 -2.60
C GLY A 37 20.17 10.86 -1.32
N ASP A 38 18.88 10.95 -1.00
CA ASP A 38 18.42 11.76 0.11
C ASP A 38 18.55 11.00 1.44
N ALA A 39 18.94 11.73 2.48
CA ALA A 39 18.84 11.25 3.84
C ALA A 39 17.38 11.30 4.31
N MET A 40 16.96 10.30 5.06
CA MET A 40 15.65 10.25 5.67
C MET A 40 15.77 9.91 7.14
N ASP A 41 15.04 10.64 7.96
CA ASP A 41 14.78 10.29 9.35
C ASP A 41 13.31 9.85 9.47
N PHE A 42 13.09 8.54 9.54
CA PHE A 42 11.74 7.97 9.66
C PHE A 42 11.04 8.38 10.96
N SER A 43 11.78 8.78 12.00
CA SER A 43 11.17 9.26 13.25
C SER A 43 10.37 10.55 13.08
N GLN A 44 10.64 11.30 12.00
CA GLN A 44 9.93 12.53 11.65
C GLN A 44 8.73 12.31 10.72
N ALA A 45 8.50 11.07 10.29
CA ALA A 45 7.40 10.73 9.39
C ALA A 45 6.20 10.22 10.16
N ASP A 46 5.04 10.80 9.89
CA ASP A 46 3.76 10.28 10.40
C ASP A 46 3.23 9.16 9.51
N ILE A 47 3.33 9.34 8.18
CA ILE A 47 2.94 8.34 7.18
C ILE A 47 4.08 8.19 6.17
N VAL A 48 4.47 6.95 5.89
CA VAL A 48 5.41 6.61 4.81
C VAL A 48 4.63 5.97 3.67
N PHE A 49 4.91 6.44 2.44
CA PHE A 49 4.33 5.87 1.23
C PHE A 49 5.42 5.31 0.30
N ILE A 50 5.20 4.10 -0.21
CA ILE A 50 6.06 3.43 -1.20
C ILE A 50 5.17 2.98 -2.36
N GLY A 51 5.34 3.57 -3.52
CA GLY A 51 4.56 3.23 -4.71
C GLY A 51 5.06 1.99 -5.45
N GLY A 52 4.36 1.64 -6.52
CA GLY A 52 4.76 0.57 -7.44
C GLY A 52 5.78 1.05 -8.46
N GLY A 53 6.60 0.14 -8.93
CA GLY A 53 7.54 0.33 -10.02
C GLY A 53 7.56 -0.88 -10.93
N ALA A 54 7.93 -0.71 -12.21
CA ALA A 54 8.24 -1.83 -13.06
C ALA A 54 9.56 -2.50 -12.62
N ASP A 55 9.83 -3.70 -13.08
CA ASP A 55 10.96 -4.51 -12.64
C ASP A 55 12.31 -3.75 -12.73
N ARG A 56 12.47 -2.94 -13.80
CA ARG A 56 13.66 -2.11 -13.99
C ARG A 56 13.82 -1.06 -12.89
N GLU A 57 12.76 -0.33 -12.57
CA GLU A 57 12.75 0.71 -11.54
C GLU A 57 12.97 0.10 -10.16
N GLN A 58 12.37 -1.06 -9.90
CA GLN A 58 12.60 -1.82 -8.66
C GLN A 58 14.08 -2.23 -8.53
N MET A 59 14.71 -2.69 -9.61
CA MET A 59 16.15 -3.02 -9.60
C MET A 59 17.04 -1.81 -9.33
N ILE A 60 16.65 -0.61 -9.77
CA ILE A 60 17.40 0.62 -9.50
C ILE A 60 17.32 0.99 -8.01
N VAL A 61 16.15 0.88 -7.39
CA VAL A 61 15.94 1.31 -6.00
C VAL A 61 16.33 0.26 -4.96
N LYS A 62 16.52 -1.01 -5.33
CA LYS A 62 16.71 -2.12 -4.40
C LYS A 62 17.80 -1.86 -3.35
N ASP A 63 18.97 -1.42 -3.78
CA ASP A 63 20.10 -1.22 -2.86
C ASP A 63 19.82 -0.05 -1.90
N ALA A 64 19.17 1.00 -2.38
CA ALA A 64 18.74 2.11 -1.57
C ALA A 64 17.62 1.74 -0.58
N MET A 65 16.73 0.82 -0.96
CA MET A 65 15.71 0.26 -0.07
C MET A 65 16.34 -0.62 1.01
N VAL A 66 17.21 -1.56 0.61
CA VAL A 66 17.91 -2.46 1.55
C VAL A 66 18.77 -1.68 2.55
N ALA A 67 19.44 -0.61 2.11
CA ALA A 67 20.22 0.26 3.00
C ALA A 67 19.36 0.91 4.10
N ARG A 68 18.04 1.04 3.90
CA ARG A 68 17.10 1.61 4.87
C ARG A 68 16.35 0.57 5.70
N LYS A 69 16.68 -0.71 5.55
CA LYS A 69 16.00 -1.84 6.18
C LYS A 69 15.85 -1.67 7.69
N SER A 70 16.94 -1.37 8.40
CA SER A 70 16.92 -1.26 9.86
C SER A 70 16.06 -0.09 10.34
N GLU A 71 16.13 1.05 9.65
CA GLU A 71 15.37 2.25 10.00
C GLU A 71 13.88 2.06 9.72
N LEU A 72 13.53 1.49 8.58
CA LEU A 72 12.13 1.20 8.24
C LEU A 72 11.53 0.13 9.14
N SER A 73 12.31 -0.91 9.48
CA SER A 73 11.86 -1.93 10.44
C SER A 73 11.61 -1.34 11.82
N ALA A 74 12.49 -0.45 12.28
CA ALA A 74 12.30 0.26 13.55
C ALA A 74 11.06 1.16 13.51
N TYR A 75 10.85 1.89 12.41
CA TYR A 75 9.66 2.71 12.21
C TYR A 75 8.37 1.91 12.27
N VAL A 76 8.31 0.76 11.61
CA VAL A 76 7.12 -0.12 11.63
C VAL A 76 6.93 -0.73 13.02
N ALA A 77 8.00 -1.17 13.68
CA ALA A 77 7.93 -1.73 15.04
C ALA A 77 7.45 -0.71 16.08
N ASP A 78 7.73 0.58 15.86
CA ASP A 78 7.25 1.70 16.68
C ASP A 78 5.81 2.16 16.29
N GLY A 79 5.09 1.37 15.51
CA GLY A 79 3.72 1.68 15.08
C GLY A 79 3.63 2.72 13.96
N GLY A 80 4.70 2.93 13.21
CA GLY A 80 4.71 3.82 12.05
C GLY A 80 3.68 3.43 11.00
N VAL A 81 2.98 4.41 10.44
CA VAL A 81 1.96 4.18 9.42
C VAL A 81 2.62 4.07 8.05
N LEU A 82 2.44 2.94 7.39
CA LEU A 82 3.06 2.67 6.09
C LEU A 82 2.03 2.15 5.09
N LEU A 83 1.98 2.77 3.91
CA LEU A 83 1.27 2.25 2.75
C LEU A 83 2.27 1.89 1.66
N ALA A 84 2.30 0.62 1.25
CA ALA A 84 3.16 0.13 0.18
C ALA A 84 2.32 -0.53 -0.92
N VAL A 85 2.57 -0.15 -2.19
CA VAL A 85 1.79 -0.61 -3.33
C VAL A 85 2.68 -1.39 -4.30
N CYS A 86 2.21 -2.55 -4.74
CA CYS A 86 2.78 -3.41 -5.78
C CYS A 86 4.29 -3.71 -5.56
N GLY A 87 5.19 -3.09 -6.31
CA GLY A 87 6.64 -3.23 -6.09
C GLY A 87 7.06 -2.81 -4.69
N GLY A 88 6.50 -1.72 -4.17
CA GLY A 88 6.70 -1.30 -2.77
C GLY A 88 6.25 -2.36 -1.76
N TYR A 89 5.12 -3.01 -2.04
CA TYR A 89 4.62 -4.12 -1.23
C TYR A 89 5.57 -5.32 -1.28
N GLN A 90 6.05 -5.71 -2.47
CA GLN A 90 6.98 -6.83 -2.62
C GLN A 90 8.28 -6.63 -1.83
N PHE A 91 8.79 -5.40 -1.74
CA PHE A 91 9.98 -5.08 -0.94
C PHE A 91 9.83 -5.38 0.55
N LEU A 92 8.60 -5.39 1.09
CA LEU A 92 8.40 -5.61 2.53
C LEU A 92 8.68 -7.04 2.97
N GLY A 93 8.60 -8.02 2.04
CA GLY A 93 8.84 -9.43 2.33
C GLY A 93 10.31 -9.80 2.51
N HIS A 94 10.56 -11.10 2.66
CA HIS A 94 11.91 -11.66 2.75
C HIS A 94 12.65 -11.59 1.42
N SER A 95 11.94 -11.96 0.35
CA SER A 95 12.47 -11.96 -1.01
C SER A 95 11.34 -11.82 -2.04
N TYR A 96 11.70 -11.38 -3.22
CA TYR A 96 10.81 -11.43 -4.38
C TYR A 96 11.59 -11.77 -5.65
N ALA A 97 10.97 -12.57 -6.52
CA ALA A 97 11.58 -13.02 -7.76
C ALA A 97 11.16 -12.13 -8.94
N MET A 98 12.16 -11.63 -9.67
CA MET A 98 11.99 -10.94 -10.95
C MET A 98 12.80 -11.67 -12.03
N ASP A 99 12.12 -12.15 -13.07
CA ASP A 99 12.75 -13.00 -14.08
C ASP A 99 13.58 -14.14 -13.46
N ASP A 100 14.87 -14.19 -13.70
CA ASP A 100 15.82 -15.18 -13.15
C ASP A 100 16.56 -14.66 -11.91
N VAL A 101 16.18 -13.50 -11.38
CA VAL A 101 16.85 -12.85 -10.23
C VAL A 101 15.93 -12.87 -9.02
N VAL A 102 16.46 -13.38 -7.91
CA VAL A 102 15.84 -13.22 -6.59
C VAL A 102 16.43 -11.99 -5.92
N VAL A 103 15.57 -11.05 -5.58
CA VAL A 103 15.94 -9.82 -4.89
C VAL A 103 15.65 -9.98 -3.40
N GLU A 104 16.63 -9.65 -2.56
CA GLU A 104 16.44 -9.59 -1.12
C GLU A 104 15.45 -8.45 -0.80
N GLY A 105 14.45 -8.76 0.03
CA GLY A 105 13.51 -7.79 0.57
C GLY A 105 13.94 -7.25 1.92
N LEU A 106 13.07 -6.43 2.50
CA LEU A 106 13.30 -5.80 3.79
C LEU A 106 13.05 -6.75 4.97
N GLY A 107 12.30 -7.83 4.76
CA GLY A 107 11.92 -8.78 5.81
C GLY A 107 11.13 -8.12 6.94
N VAL A 108 10.37 -7.06 6.64
CA VAL A 108 9.50 -6.37 7.59
C VAL A 108 8.23 -7.17 7.84
N ILE A 109 7.80 -7.90 6.81
CA ILE A 109 6.63 -8.78 6.83
C ILE A 109 7.06 -10.21 6.52
N ASP A 110 6.47 -11.17 7.23
CA ASP A 110 6.64 -12.60 6.95
C ASP A 110 5.87 -12.98 5.67
N MET A 111 6.53 -12.79 4.55
CA MET A 111 5.99 -13.14 3.23
C MET A 111 7.10 -13.33 2.20
N GLU A 112 6.78 -14.09 1.16
CA GLU A 112 7.63 -14.28 0.00
C GLU A 112 6.85 -14.04 -1.28
N THR A 113 7.54 -13.51 -2.30
CA THR A 113 6.95 -13.32 -3.62
C THR A 113 7.76 -14.09 -4.64
N VAL A 114 7.13 -15.04 -5.32
CA VAL A 114 7.72 -15.78 -6.43
C VAL A 114 7.13 -15.28 -7.75
N ARG A 115 7.85 -15.49 -8.85
CA ARG A 115 7.33 -15.22 -10.18
C ARG A 115 6.26 -16.24 -10.54
N GLY A 116 5.09 -15.78 -10.96
CA GLY A 116 4.03 -16.62 -11.49
C GLY A 116 4.06 -16.72 -13.02
N GLU A 117 3.30 -17.67 -13.56
CA GLU A 117 3.05 -17.72 -14.99
C GLU A 117 2.10 -16.59 -15.40
N GLY A 118 2.52 -15.75 -16.36
CA GLY A 118 1.78 -14.58 -16.80
C GLY A 118 1.60 -13.51 -15.71
N ARG A 119 0.65 -12.61 -15.95
CA ARG A 119 0.32 -11.53 -15.02
C ARG A 119 -1.12 -11.64 -14.55
N LEU A 120 -1.37 -11.33 -13.28
CA LEU A 120 -2.71 -11.11 -12.74
C LEU A 120 -3.09 -9.67 -13.02
N ILE A 121 -4.10 -9.47 -13.88
CA ILE A 121 -4.50 -8.14 -14.36
C ILE A 121 -6.02 -8.03 -14.30
N GLY A 122 -6.52 -7.03 -13.62
CA GLY A 122 -7.94 -6.75 -13.57
C GLY A 122 -8.34 -5.71 -12.56
N ASN A 123 -9.61 -5.33 -12.60
CA ASN A 123 -10.18 -4.60 -11.47
C ASN A 123 -10.39 -5.59 -10.32
N ALA A 124 -10.18 -5.09 -9.12
CA ALA A 124 -10.20 -5.90 -7.92
C ALA A 124 -11.13 -5.31 -6.86
N VAL A 125 -11.72 -6.17 -6.05
CA VAL A 125 -12.55 -5.81 -4.91
C VAL A 125 -12.30 -6.78 -3.76
N ILE A 126 -12.13 -6.23 -2.57
CA ILE A 126 -11.90 -7.01 -1.35
C ILE A 126 -12.80 -6.51 -0.21
N GLN A 127 -13.10 -7.41 0.72
CA GLN A 127 -13.63 -7.04 2.04
C GLN A 127 -12.50 -7.06 3.05
N SER A 128 -12.39 -6.00 3.81
CA SER A 128 -11.36 -5.82 4.83
C SER A 128 -12.01 -5.46 6.17
N ASP A 129 -11.31 -5.77 7.25
CA ASP A 129 -11.77 -5.42 8.61
C ASP A 129 -11.47 -3.95 8.99
N ILE A 130 -10.70 -3.23 8.16
CA ILE A 130 -10.35 -1.83 8.44
C ILE A 130 -11.46 -0.84 8.08
N CYS A 131 -12.46 -1.26 7.32
CA CYS A 131 -13.59 -0.43 6.91
C CYS A 131 -14.80 -1.26 6.47
N ASP A 132 -16.01 -0.69 6.60
CA ASP A 132 -17.27 -1.37 6.27
C ASP A 132 -17.46 -1.52 4.75
N ALA A 133 -17.13 -0.48 3.98
CA ALA A 133 -17.28 -0.52 2.52
C ALA A 133 -16.17 -1.39 1.88
N PRO A 134 -16.48 -2.13 0.81
CA PRO A 134 -15.47 -2.87 0.06
C PRO A 134 -14.35 -1.96 -0.43
N ILE A 135 -13.12 -2.45 -0.44
CA ILE A 135 -11.99 -1.74 -1.04
C ILE A 135 -11.88 -2.16 -2.50
N VAL A 136 -11.83 -1.18 -3.40
CA VAL A 136 -11.72 -1.41 -4.84
C VAL A 136 -10.42 -0.86 -5.40
N GLY A 137 -9.87 -1.53 -6.42
CA GLY A 137 -8.64 -1.11 -7.07
C GLY A 137 -8.44 -1.79 -8.42
N PHE A 138 -7.20 -1.72 -8.89
CA PHE A 138 -6.75 -2.38 -10.10
C PHE A 138 -5.46 -3.13 -9.80
N GLU A 139 -5.40 -4.41 -10.11
CA GLU A 139 -4.20 -5.22 -9.93
C GLU A 139 -3.52 -5.49 -11.27
N ASN A 140 -2.19 -5.42 -11.30
CA ASN A 140 -1.39 -5.79 -12.47
C ASN A 140 0.02 -6.19 -12.05
N HIS A 141 0.20 -7.44 -11.68
CA HIS A 141 1.48 -7.94 -11.17
C HIS A 141 1.82 -9.34 -11.69
N GLY A 142 3.10 -9.63 -11.83
CA GLY A 142 3.64 -10.94 -12.19
C GLY A 142 4.00 -11.79 -10.98
N GLY A 143 4.18 -11.16 -9.82
CA GLY A 143 4.47 -11.85 -8.57
C GLY A 143 3.27 -12.63 -8.02
N ARG A 144 3.57 -13.69 -7.29
CA ARG A 144 2.63 -14.47 -6.47
C ARG A 144 3.14 -14.39 -5.04
N THR A 145 2.45 -13.62 -4.22
CA THR A 145 2.83 -13.40 -2.83
C THR A 145 2.11 -14.40 -1.94
N THR A 146 2.88 -15.09 -1.09
CA THR A 146 2.37 -15.95 -0.05
C THR A 146 2.72 -15.36 1.31
N LEU A 147 1.72 -15.19 2.14
CA LEU A 147 1.90 -14.71 3.51
C LEU A 147 2.31 -15.87 4.41
N GLY A 148 3.27 -15.62 5.29
CA GLY A 148 3.62 -16.54 6.36
C GLY A 148 2.59 -16.55 7.49
N PRO A 149 2.72 -17.45 8.46
CA PRO A 149 1.73 -17.67 9.51
C PRO A 149 1.50 -16.46 10.43
N ASP A 150 2.48 -15.58 10.54
CA ASP A 150 2.41 -14.40 11.41
C ASP A 150 1.86 -13.16 10.69
N ALA A 151 1.70 -13.21 9.35
CA ALA A 151 1.17 -12.12 8.56
C ALA A 151 -0.35 -12.27 8.32
N LYS A 152 -1.08 -11.16 8.42
CA LYS A 152 -2.53 -11.13 8.16
C LYS A 152 -2.81 -10.49 6.81
N PRO A 153 -3.71 -11.04 5.99
CA PRO A 153 -4.12 -10.39 4.75
C PRO A 153 -4.82 -9.06 5.02
N LEU A 154 -4.70 -8.11 4.10
CA LEU A 154 -5.47 -6.86 4.13
C LEU A 154 -6.97 -7.15 3.99
N GLY A 155 -7.33 -8.11 3.14
CA GLY A 155 -8.72 -8.49 2.99
C GLY A 155 -8.93 -9.79 2.23
N ARG A 156 -10.18 -10.22 2.23
CA ARG A 156 -10.66 -11.37 1.44
C ARG A 156 -11.10 -10.89 0.07
N VAL A 157 -10.64 -11.57 -0.94
CA VAL A 157 -11.03 -11.35 -2.33
C VAL A 157 -12.53 -11.58 -2.53
N LEU A 158 -13.18 -10.68 -3.27
CA LEU A 158 -14.56 -10.80 -3.71
C LEU A 158 -14.64 -10.84 -5.25
N GLY A 159 -15.69 -11.45 -5.76
CA GLY A 159 -15.95 -11.50 -7.20
C GLY A 159 -14.84 -12.24 -7.98
N LYS A 160 -14.34 -11.58 -9.04
CA LYS A 160 -13.31 -12.13 -9.94
C LYS A 160 -11.93 -11.53 -9.70
N THR A 161 -11.64 -11.09 -8.52
CA THR A 161 -10.33 -10.56 -8.10
C THR A 161 -9.34 -11.70 -7.94
N PHE A 162 -8.06 -11.50 -8.29
CA PHE A 162 -7.01 -12.50 -8.12
C PHE A 162 -6.32 -12.39 -6.76
N GLY A 163 -6.03 -11.16 -6.31
CA GLY A 163 -5.35 -10.93 -5.04
C GLY A 163 -3.86 -11.30 -5.06
N ASN A 164 -3.33 -11.71 -3.91
CA ASN A 164 -1.90 -11.93 -3.71
C ASN A 164 -1.27 -12.94 -4.69
N ASN A 165 -1.98 -14.01 -5.01
CA ASN A 165 -1.42 -15.10 -5.83
C ASN A 165 -2.44 -15.76 -6.78
N GLY A 166 -3.71 -15.37 -6.72
CA GLY A 166 -4.78 -15.93 -7.53
C GLY A 166 -5.36 -17.25 -7.03
N GLU A 167 -4.94 -17.74 -5.87
CA GLU A 167 -5.27 -19.09 -5.37
C GLU A 167 -5.88 -19.07 -3.96
N ASP A 168 -5.27 -18.32 -3.03
CA ASP A 168 -5.63 -18.36 -1.60
C ASP A 168 -6.86 -17.53 -1.23
N GLY A 169 -7.34 -16.68 -2.13
CA GLY A 169 -8.51 -15.84 -1.91
C GLY A 169 -8.26 -14.64 -1.01
N PHE A 170 -7.01 -14.21 -0.86
CA PHE A 170 -6.60 -13.06 -0.07
C PHE A 170 -5.86 -12.02 -0.91
N GLU A 171 -5.90 -10.78 -0.45
CA GLU A 171 -5.20 -9.66 -1.06
C GLU A 171 -4.50 -8.84 0.01
N GLY A 172 -3.25 -8.40 -0.33
CA GLY A 172 -2.45 -7.53 0.48
C GLY A 172 -2.02 -8.12 1.82
N VAL A 173 -1.52 -7.26 2.67
CA VAL A 173 -1.16 -7.53 4.06
C VAL A 173 -1.57 -6.34 4.92
N HIS A 174 -2.03 -6.61 6.14
CA HIS A 174 -2.28 -5.61 7.17
C HIS A 174 -1.66 -6.08 8.49
N GLN A 175 -0.65 -5.36 8.95
CA GLN A 175 0.05 -5.67 10.20
C GLN A 175 0.35 -4.39 10.99
N GLY A 176 -0.30 -4.23 12.14
CA GLY A 176 -0.26 -2.98 12.87
C GLY A 176 -0.80 -1.83 12.02
N ASN A 177 0.00 -0.79 11.81
CA ASN A 177 -0.34 0.36 10.98
C ASN A 177 0.26 0.27 9.55
N LEU A 178 0.73 -0.91 9.16
CA LEU A 178 1.28 -1.16 7.84
C LEU A 178 0.23 -1.80 6.95
N ILE A 179 0.04 -1.25 5.75
CA ILE A 179 -0.74 -1.82 4.66
C ILE A 179 0.18 -2.03 3.46
N GLY A 180 0.26 -3.25 2.98
CA GLY A 180 0.84 -3.61 1.69
C GLY A 180 -0.23 -4.17 0.77
N THR A 181 -0.23 -3.82 -0.51
CA THR A 181 -1.31 -4.21 -1.43
C THR A 181 -0.87 -4.22 -2.89
N TYR A 182 -1.50 -5.04 -3.72
CA TYR A 182 -1.38 -4.97 -5.17
C TYR A 182 -2.38 -4.00 -5.81
N LEU A 183 -3.26 -3.41 -5.03
CA LEU A 183 -4.31 -2.52 -5.54
C LEU A 183 -3.77 -1.15 -5.92
N HIS A 184 -3.76 -0.89 -7.20
CA HIS A 184 -3.40 0.39 -7.81
C HIS A 184 -4.62 1.23 -8.19
N GLY A 185 -4.31 2.35 -8.89
CA GLY A 185 -5.20 3.04 -9.71
C GLY A 185 -5.69 4.45 -9.38
N PRO A 186 -5.02 5.29 -8.56
CA PRO A 186 -4.49 5.07 -7.22
C PRO A 186 -5.54 4.53 -6.25
N LEU A 187 -5.11 3.88 -5.18
CA LEU A 187 -6.01 3.20 -4.23
C LEU A 187 -6.93 4.17 -3.49
N LEU A 188 -6.35 5.17 -2.83
CA LEU A 188 -7.04 6.00 -1.84
C LEU A 188 -8.15 6.90 -2.41
N PRO A 189 -8.05 7.48 -3.61
CA PRO A 189 -9.15 8.27 -4.16
C PRO A 189 -10.47 7.54 -4.35
N LYS A 190 -10.46 6.22 -4.51
CA LYS A 190 -11.67 5.39 -4.62
C LYS A 190 -12.07 4.75 -3.30
N ASN A 191 -11.24 4.87 -2.29
CA ASN A 191 -11.41 4.27 -0.99
C ASN A 191 -11.13 5.31 0.11
N PRO A 192 -11.96 6.36 0.22
CA PRO A 192 -11.74 7.46 1.17
C PRO A 192 -11.66 6.97 2.61
N GLN A 193 -12.38 5.91 2.95
CA GLN A 193 -12.35 5.27 4.27
C GLN A 193 -10.96 4.69 4.61
N VAL A 194 -10.21 4.18 3.61
CA VAL A 194 -8.83 3.69 3.83
C VAL A 194 -7.87 4.86 4.05
N ALA A 195 -8.07 5.97 3.32
CA ALA A 195 -7.29 7.18 3.53
C ALA A 195 -7.50 7.76 4.94
N ASP A 196 -8.75 7.81 5.40
CA ASP A 196 -9.09 8.29 6.74
C ASP A 196 -8.57 7.34 7.83
N TYR A 197 -8.62 6.03 7.60
CA TYR A 197 -8.00 5.05 8.48
C TYR A 197 -6.50 5.35 8.68
N LEU A 198 -5.73 5.51 7.59
CA LEU A 198 -4.29 5.81 7.68
C LEU A 198 -4.01 7.14 8.41
N ILE A 199 -4.82 8.17 8.15
CA ILE A 199 -4.71 9.46 8.83
C ILE A 199 -4.99 9.29 10.34
N ALA A 200 -6.06 8.58 10.70
CA ALA A 200 -6.42 8.34 12.09
C ALA A 200 -5.31 7.60 12.85
N GLN A 201 -4.73 6.55 12.24
CA GLN A 201 -3.61 5.81 12.83
C GLN A 201 -2.36 6.70 13.04
N ALA A 202 -2.10 7.64 12.12
CA ALA A 202 -1.00 8.57 12.27
C ALA A 202 -1.18 9.53 13.46
N TYR A 203 -2.39 10.02 13.68
CA TYR A 203 -2.72 10.85 14.84
C TYR A 203 -2.69 10.04 16.15
N GLU A 204 -3.24 8.83 16.14
CA GLU A 204 -3.22 7.93 17.31
C GLU A 204 -1.78 7.63 17.75
N ARG A 205 -0.88 7.33 16.79
CA ARG A 205 0.55 7.12 17.09
C ARG A 205 1.21 8.34 17.73
N ARG A 206 0.81 9.56 17.38
CA ARG A 206 1.27 10.81 18.02
C ARG A 206 0.73 11.00 19.44
N GLY A 207 -0.22 10.20 19.87
CA GLY A 207 -0.96 10.38 21.11
C GLY A 207 -2.06 11.44 21.00
N ASP A 208 -2.41 11.87 19.81
CA ASP A 208 -3.48 12.83 19.55
C ASP A 208 -4.78 12.05 19.25
N ALA A 209 -5.71 12.07 20.17
CA ALA A 209 -7.05 11.51 19.94
C ALA A 209 -7.86 12.48 19.04
N LEU A 210 -7.59 12.43 17.73
CA LEU A 210 -8.29 13.26 16.76
C LEU A 210 -9.48 12.50 16.16
N GLU A 211 -10.70 12.96 16.43
CA GLU A 211 -11.85 12.55 15.65
C GLU A 211 -11.85 13.33 14.32
N LEU A 212 -11.68 12.62 13.23
CA LEU A 212 -11.67 13.22 11.90
C LEU A 212 -13.06 13.75 11.54
N ALA A 213 -13.16 15.04 11.28
CA ALA A 213 -14.40 15.62 10.77
C ALA A 213 -14.81 14.94 9.46
N PRO A 214 -16.07 14.56 9.27
CA PRO A 214 -16.55 13.94 8.04
C PRO A 214 -16.34 14.87 6.83
N LEU A 215 -16.00 14.28 5.68
CA LEU A 215 -15.96 14.96 4.39
C LEU A 215 -17.14 14.51 3.52
N ASP A 216 -17.47 15.31 2.52
CA ASP A 216 -18.44 14.88 1.50
C ASP A 216 -17.75 13.94 0.49
N ASP A 217 -17.83 12.65 0.77
CA ASP A 217 -17.24 11.58 -0.03
C ASP A 217 -18.27 10.93 -1.00
N ALA A 218 -19.38 11.62 -1.29
CA ALA A 218 -20.48 11.05 -2.07
C ALA A 218 -20.02 10.55 -3.46
N ILE A 219 -19.13 11.30 -4.12
CA ILE A 219 -18.62 10.96 -5.45
C ILE A 219 -17.65 9.77 -5.38
N GLU A 220 -16.75 9.76 -4.42
CA GLU A 220 -15.77 8.70 -4.20
C GLU A 220 -16.45 7.38 -3.85
N LEU A 221 -17.42 7.41 -2.93
CA LEU A 221 -18.20 6.24 -2.53
C LEU A 221 -19.10 5.73 -3.66
N GLU A 222 -19.66 6.61 -4.48
CA GLU A 222 -20.41 6.18 -5.66
C GLU A 222 -19.49 5.52 -6.70
N ALA A 223 -18.28 6.06 -6.93
CA ALA A 223 -17.29 5.44 -7.82
C ALA A 223 -16.86 4.06 -7.30
N ASN A 224 -16.66 3.92 -5.98
CA ASN A 224 -16.38 2.65 -5.32
C ASN A 224 -17.52 1.65 -5.57
N ARG A 225 -18.75 2.04 -5.24
CA ARG A 225 -19.95 1.21 -5.38
C ARG A 225 -20.17 0.76 -6.83
N VAL A 226 -20.00 1.65 -7.80
CA VAL A 226 -20.11 1.31 -9.24
C VAL A 226 -19.07 0.27 -9.64
N MET A 227 -17.84 0.38 -9.14
CA MET A 227 -16.78 -0.59 -9.41
C MET A 227 -17.10 -1.95 -8.76
N ALA A 228 -17.47 -1.98 -7.48
CA ALA A 228 -17.85 -3.21 -6.78
C ALA A 228 -19.00 -3.93 -7.51
N LYS A 229 -20.04 -3.20 -7.89
CA LYS A 229 -21.17 -3.74 -8.67
C LYS A 229 -20.75 -4.34 -10.02
N ARG A 230 -19.80 -3.73 -10.74
CA ARG A 230 -19.27 -4.27 -12.01
C ARG A 230 -18.54 -5.59 -11.81
N LEU A 231 -18.01 -5.82 -10.63
CA LEU A 231 -17.30 -7.05 -10.25
C LEU A 231 -18.21 -8.10 -9.61
N GLY A 232 -19.51 -7.79 -9.51
CA GLY A 232 -20.51 -8.74 -8.99
C GLY A 232 -20.69 -8.75 -7.48
N VAL A 233 -20.31 -7.63 -6.83
CA VAL A 233 -20.40 -7.43 -5.37
C VAL A 233 -21.41 -6.34 -5.05
#